data_58dae640237945f7cf283debf1575185
#
_entry.id   58dae640237945f7cf283debf1575185
#
_cell.length_a   1.000
_cell.length_b   1.000
_cell.length_c   1.000
_cell.angle_alpha   90.00
_cell.angle_beta   90.00
_cell.angle_gamma   90.00
#
_symmetry.space_group_name_H-M   'P 1'
#
loop_
_entity.id
_entity.type
_entity.pdbx_description
1 polymer ?
#
loop_
_entity_poly.entity_id
_entity_poly.type
_entity_poly.pdbx_seq_one_letter_code
_entity_poly.pdbx_strand_id
1 'polypeptide(L)'
;MAKGYNPTEYLYSSARIRALETKIASRERTMHLADADSAESVLAQLSDFGFEIIKDGESILHEETLESVLKAGYAEVASMECAGAVQFLKYQYDANNIKAMIKCASRGISPDGMLLDLGSVSLDEAKRALMDKDYSSYPENMARAILEAEEAFAATANPQKIDFIIDRACFSDMLAAAKTSGIALAERLVKVKIDLVNIMMTLRIMRMKLGATAEGVLCEAYIEGGSKSLDFYADALRTGEESFAEAILRGDYERIAEAISANESLSLLEKKADDLWLEVAKEAKRITFGAEIAIGYIAALEYEVKNARIILAGKDACLSPDIIKERLRECYA
;
A
#
# COMPACT_ATOMS: atom_id res chain seq x y z
N MET A 1 -11.72 18.59 23.39
CA MET A 1 -12.71 17.56 23.05
C MET A 1 -12.66 17.40 21.53
N ALA A 2 -12.32 16.23 21.03
CA ALA A 2 -12.38 15.97 19.59
C ALA A 2 -13.82 16.20 19.12
N LYS A 3 -13.99 16.99 18.04
CA LYS A 3 -15.29 17.17 17.39
C LYS A 3 -15.74 15.78 16.94
N GLY A 4 -16.90 15.32 17.41
CA GLY A 4 -17.43 14.02 16.99
C GLY A 4 -17.58 13.98 15.47
N TYR A 5 -17.24 12.85 14.85
CA TYR A 5 -17.42 12.64 13.41
C TYR A 5 -18.89 12.88 13.02
N ASN A 6 -19.13 13.79 12.06
CA ASN A 6 -20.46 14.13 11.58
C ASN A 6 -20.53 13.93 10.04
N PRO A 7 -21.19 12.87 9.56
CA PRO A 7 -21.25 12.55 8.12
C PRO A 7 -21.87 13.65 7.25
N THR A 8 -22.75 14.48 7.83
CA THR A 8 -23.43 15.54 7.05
C THR A 8 -22.51 16.69 6.64
N GLU A 9 -21.35 16.82 7.26
CA GLU A 9 -20.34 17.82 6.87
C GLU A 9 -19.71 17.47 5.50
N TYR A 10 -19.87 16.23 5.01
CA TYR A 10 -19.25 15.68 3.78
C TYR A 10 -20.23 15.52 2.60
N LEU A 11 -21.38 16.22 2.60
CA LEU A 11 -22.39 16.07 1.54
C LEU A 11 -21.87 16.46 0.15
N TYR A 12 -21.16 17.58 0.06
CA TYR A 12 -20.59 18.05 -1.21
C TYR A 12 -19.48 17.11 -1.71
N SER A 13 -18.50 16.80 -0.86
CA SER A 13 -17.40 15.91 -1.22
C SER A 13 -17.90 14.52 -1.58
N SER A 14 -18.90 13.99 -0.87
CA SER A 14 -19.50 12.70 -1.18
C SER A 14 -20.12 12.67 -2.58
N ALA A 15 -20.93 13.67 -2.94
CA ALA A 15 -21.55 13.74 -4.25
C ALA A 15 -20.50 13.88 -5.38
N ARG A 16 -19.49 14.73 -5.17
CA ARG A 16 -18.41 14.97 -6.13
C ARG A 16 -17.58 13.72 -6.35
N ILE A 17 -17.16 13.04 -5.27
CA ILE A 17 -16.37 11.81 -5.37
C ILE A 17 -17.18 10.69 -6.04
N ARG A 18 -18.47 10.54 -5.75
CA ARG A 18 -19.33 9.56 -6.45
C ARG A 18 -19.36 9.79 -7.97
N ALA A 19 -19.34 11.05 -8.41
CA ALA A 19 -19.21 11.36 -9.84
C ALA A 19 -17.83 10.97 -10.40
N LEU A 20 -16.75 11.12 -9.61
CA LEU A 20 -15.40 10.70 -10.01
C LEU A 20 -15.26 9.18 -10.05
N GLU A 21 -15.85 8.45 -9.12
CA GLU A 21 -15.85 6.98 -9.10
C GLU A 21 -16.40 6.36 -10.39
N THR A 22 -17.27 7.07 -11.12
CA THR A 22 -17.80 6.58 -12.42
C THR A 22 -16.75 6.48 -13.52
N LYS A 23 -15.59 7.12 -13.33
CA LYS A 23 -14.46 7.09 -14.27
C LYS A 23 -13.49 5.93 -14.00
N ILE A 24 -13.54 5.34 -12.80
CA ILE A 24 -12.66 4.24 -12.42
C ILE A 24 -12.93 3.01 -13.30
N ALA A 25 -11.86 2.37 -13.74
CA ALA A 25 -11.97 1.21 -14.61
C ALA A 25 -12.69 0.05 -13.94
N SER A 26 -13.71 -0.49 -14.63
CA SER A 26 -14.34 -1.73 -14.23
C SER A 26 -13.40 -2.92 -14.45
N ARG A 27 -13.74 -4.07 -13.84
CA ARG A 27 -13.02 -5.33 -14.07
C ARG A 27 -12.96 -5.68 -15.56
N GLU A 28 -14.04 -5.52 -16.29
CA GLU A 28 -14.12 -5.81 -17.73
C GLU A 28 -13.12 -4.95 -18.52
N ARG A 29 -13.10 -3.66 -18.26
CA ARG A 29 -12.14 -2.72 -18.88
C ARG A 29 -10.69 -3.07 -18.55
N THR A 30 -10.40 -3.37 -17.29
CA THR A 30 -9.06 -3.78 -16.85
C THR A 30 -8.60 -5.08 -17.54
N MET A 31 -9.50 -6.06 -17.67
CA MET A 31 -9.22 -7.30 -18.40
C MET A 31 -8.97 -7.05 -19.89
N HIS A 32 -9.72 -6.12 -20.50
CA HIS A 32 -9.52 -5.74 -21.90
C HIS A 32 -8.17 -5.04 -22.12
N LEU A 33 -7.71 -4.21 -21.20
CA LEU A 33 -6.37 -3.62 -21.26
C LEU A 33 -5.27 -4.68 -21.31
N ALA A 34 -5.45 -5.80 -20.61
CA ALA A 34 -4.49 -6.90 -20.65
C ALA A 34 -4.45 -7.62 -22.00
N ASP A 35 -5.46 -7.48 -22.86
CA ASP A 35 -5.49 -8.03 -24.22
C ASP A 35 -4.76 -7.15 -25.25
N ALA A 36 -4.40 -5.90 -24.91
CA ALA A 36 -3.68 -5.01 -25.80
C ALA A 36 -2.36 -5.65 -26.34
N ASP A 37 -1.94 -5.30 -27.55
CA ASP A 37 -0.80 -5.93 -28.20
C ASP A 37 0.55 -5.48 -27.63
N SER A 38 0.64 -4.25 -27.09
CA SER A 38 1.89 -3.67 -26.59
C SER A 38 1.66 -2.72 -25.41
N ALA A 39 2.74 -2.36 -24.70
CA ALA A 39 2.71 -1.35 -23.63
C ALA A 39 2.24 0.01 -24.16
N GLU A 40 2.63 0.42 -25.37
CA GLU A 40 2.19 1.67 -26.00
C GLU A 40 0.67 1.66 -26.24
N SER A 41 0.11 0.52 -26.67
CA SER A 41 -1.34 0.36 -26.85
C SER A 41 -2.09 0.44 -25.52
N VAL A 42 -1.52 -0.10 -24.44
CA VAL A 42 -2.06 0.03 -23.07
C VAL A 42 -2.07 1.51 -22.65
N LEU A 43 -0.93 2.19 -22.82
CA LEU A 43 -0.82 3.61 -22.44
C LEU A 43 -1.78 4.51 -23.20
N ALA A 44 -1.94 4.26 -24.52
CA ALA A 44 -2.92 5.00 -25.32
C ALA A 44 -4.35 4.83 -24.77
N GLN A 45 -4.72 3.63 -24.34
CA GLN A 45 -6.03 3.37 -23.73
C GLN A 45 -6.14 3.96 -22.34
N LEU A 46 -5.06 3.97 -21.52
CA LEU A 46 -5.06 4.58 -20.19
C LEU A 46 -5.36 6.07 -20.23
N SER A 47 -5.03 6.79 -21.30
CA SER A 47 -5.41 8.19 -21.44
C SER A 47 -6.92 8.40 -21.44
N ASP A 48 -7.71 7.44 -21.92
CA ASP A 48 -9.17 7.47 -21.90
C ASP A 48 -9.75 7.29 -20.47
N PHE A 49 -8.93 6.81 -19.55
CA PHE A 49 -9.26 6.68 -18.11
C PHE A 49 -8.77 7.86 -17.27
N GLY A 50 -8.21 8.89 -17.91
CA GLY A 50 -7.77 10.10 -17.21
C GLY A 50 -6.32 10.06 -16.74
N PHE A 51 -5.51 9.09 -17.19
CA PHE A 51 -4.07 9.10 -16.99
C PHE A 51 -3.42 10.15 -17.90
N GLU A 52 -2.62 11.04 -17.34
CA GLU A 52 -1.81 11.97 -18.10
C GLU A 52 -0.55 11.26 -18.60
N ILE A 53 -0.42 11.10 -19.91
CA ILE A 53 0.74 10.42 -20.50
C ILE A 53 1.96 11.34 -20.45
N ILE A 54 2.91 11.02 -19.61
CA ILE A 54 4.13 11.81 -19.41
C ILE A 54 5.25 11.27 -20.30
N LYS A 55 5.93 12.17 -21.00
CA LYS A 55 6.99 11.84 -21.98
C LYS A 55 8.27 12.60 -21.68
N ASP A 56 9.40 11.94 -21.93
CA ASP A 56 10.72 12.55 -22.05
C ASP A 56 11.21 12.30 -23.49
N GLY A 57 11.16 13.34 -24.32
CA GLY A 57 11.38 13.22 -25.76
C GLY A 57 10.35 12.28 -26.42
N GLU A 58 10.83 11.19 -27.04
CA GLU A 58 9.99 10.17 -27.66
C GLU A 58 9.60 9.03 -26.67
N SER A 59 10.27 8.95 -25.52
CA SER A 59 10.03 7.90 -24.52
C SER A 59 8.87 8.25 -23.59
N ILE A 60 7.98 7.28 -23.31
CA ILE A 60 6.92 7.44 -22.33
C ILE A 60 7.46 6.99 -20.97
N LEU A 61 7.28 7.84 -19.96
CA LEU A 61 7.66 7.55 -18.58
C LEU A 61 6.49 6.83 -17.90
N HIS A 62 6.60 5.51 -17.77
CA HIS A 62 5.50 4.66 -17.29
C HIS A 62 5.13 4.98 -15.84
N GLU A 63 6.11 5.07 -14.94
CA GLU A 63 5.83 5.31 -13.51
C GLU A 63 5.28 6.73 -13.28
N GLU A 64 5.83 7.75 -13.93
CA GLU A 64 5.33 9.11 -13.84
C GLU A 64 3.90 9.23 -14.40
N THR A 65 3.60 8.50 -15.47
CA THR A 65 2.24 8.40 -16.02
C THR A 65 1.29 7.76 -15.00
N LEU A 66 1.69 6.66 -14.37
CA LEU A 66 0.90 6.00 -13.34
C LEU A 66 0.72 6.86 -12.09
N GLU A 67 1.77 7.60 -11.70
CA GLU A 67 1.73 8.51 -10.56
C GLU A 67 0.80 9.70 -10.79
N SER A 68 0.66 10.17 -12.04
CA SER A 68 -0.15 11.34 -12.38
C SER A 68 -1.59 11.23 -11.91
N VAL A 69 -2.21 10.07 -12.09
CA VAL A 69 -3.61 9.84 -11.67
C VAL A 69 -3.77 9.83 -10.16
N LEU A 70 -2.79 9.30 -9.43
CA LEU A 70 -2.79 9.35 -7.98
C LEU A 70 -2.60 10.77 -7.46
N LYS A 71 -1.67 11.54 -8.05
CA LYS A 71 -1.47 12.96 -7.74
C LYS A 71 -2.76 13.75 -7.95
N ALA A 72 -3.42 13.58 -9.09
CA ALA A 72 -4.69 14.23 -9.40
C ALA A 72 -5.78 13.82 -8.39
N GLY A 73 -5.89 12.54 -8.06
CA GLY A 73 -6.86 12.04 -7.08
C GLY A 73 -6.65 12.60 -5.68
N TYR A 74 -5.41 12.58 -5.18
CA TYR A 74 -5.09 13.18 -3.88
C TYR A 74 -5.29 14.70 -3.86
N ALA A 75 -4.93 15.43 -4.94
CA ALA A 75 -5.15 16.87 -5.06
C ALA A 75 -6.65 17.20 -5.07
N GLU A 76 -7.45 16.40 -5.76
CA GLU A 76 -8.90 16.53 -5.79
C GLU A 76 -9.50 16.39 -4.38
N VAL A 77 -9.14 15.32 -3.66
CA VAL A 77 -9.60 15.09 -2.28
C VAL A 77 -9.07 16.19 -1.34
N ALA A 78 -7.83 16.66 -1.52
CA ALA A 78 -7.24 17.72 -0.71
C ALA A 78 -7.98 19.07 -0.85
N SER A 79 -8.69 19.29 -1.96
CA SER A 79 -9.52 20.48 -2.18
C SER A 79 -10.87 20.47 -1.45
N MET A 80 -11.20 19.37 -0.75
CA MET A 80 -12.49 19.13 -0.13
C MET A 80 -12.39 18.99 1.41
N GLU A 81 -13.54 19.03 2.08
CA GLU A 81 -13.65 18.90 3.54
C GLU A 81 -13.15 17.56 4.06
N CYS A 82 -13.08 16.54 3.20
CA CYS A 82 -12.62 15.19 3.54
C CYS A 82 -11.10 14.99 3.42
N ALA A 83 -10.32 16.03 3.14
CA ALA A 83 -8.86 15.96 2.94
C ALA A 83 -8.12 15.18 4.06
N GLY A 84 -8.49 15.41 5.32
CA GLY A 84 -7.87 14.75 6.47
C GLY A 84 -8.13 13.25 6.54
N ALA A 85 -9.21 12.76 5.91
CA ALA A 85 -9.62 11.36 5.99
C ALA A 85 -8.66 10.39 5.28
N VAL A 86 -7.91 10.86 4.29
CA VAL A 86 -6.98 10.04 3.48
C VAL A 86 -5.51 10.24 3.85
N GLN A 87 -5.22 11.09 4.84
CA GLN A 87 -3.85 11.43 5.21
C GLN A 87 -3.02 10.20 5.61
N PHE A 88 -3.61 9.26 6.34
CA PHE A 88 -2.93 8.04 6.77
C PHE A 88 -2.42 7.18 5.60
N LEU A 89 -3.08 7.21 4.44
CA LEU A 89 -2.64 6.47 3.24
C LEU A 89 -1.32 7.02 2.67
N LYS A 90 -1.06 8.32 2.84
CA LYS A 90 0.17 8.95 2.35
C LYS A 90 1.43 8.48 3.06
N TYR A 91 1.33 8.04 4.31
CA TYR A 91 2.48 7.62 5.11
C TYR A 91 3.22 6.41 4.51
N GLN A 92 2.56 5.58 3.71
CA GLN A 92 3.21 4.49 2.97
C GLN A 92 4.19 5.02 1.92
N TYR A 93 3.86 6.13 1.27
CA TYR A 93 4.76 6.78 0.30
C TYR A 93 5.94 7.44 1.01
N ASP A 94 5.70 8.09 2.15
CA ASP A 94 6.79 8.62 2.99
C ASP A 94 7.76 7.51 3.41
N ALA A 95 7.25 6.38 3.90
CA ALA A 95 8.04 5.22 4.29
C ALA A 95 8.87 4.67 3.12
N ASN A 96 8.27 4.53 1.93
CA ASN A 96 8.98 4.05 0.76
C ASN A 96 10.09 5.02 0.32
N ASN A 97 9.82 6.33 0.32
CA ASN A 97 10.79 7.35 0.00
C ASN A 97 11.97 7.34 0.98
N ILE A 98 11.69 7.28 2.27
CA ILE A 98 12.71 7.21 3.33
C ILE A 98 13.59 5.96 3.14
N LYS A 99 12.99 4.78 2.97
CA LYS A 99 13.73 3.53 2.73
C LYS A 99 14.63 3.63 1.49
N ALA A 100 14.12 4.21 0.40
CA ALA A 100 14.90 4.43 -0.83
C ALA A 100 16.06 5.40 -0.57
N MET A 101 15.81 6.55 0.06
CA MET A 101 16.83 7.56 0.34
C MET A 101 17.96 7.02 1.23
N ILE A 102 17.65 6.32 2.34
CA ILE A 102 18.67 5.75 3.24
C ILE A 102 19.52 4.71 2.50
N LYS A 103 18.85 3.80 1.75
CA LYS A 103 19.56 2.75 0.98
C LYS A 103 20.42 3.33 -0.14
N CYS A 104 19.96 4.36 -0.84
CA CYS A 104 20.73 5.04 -1.89
C CYS A 104 21.92 5.82 -1.29
N ALA A 105 21.71 6.56 -0.21
CA ALA A 105 22.77 7.29 0.49
C ALA A 105 23.89 6.34 0.93
N SER A 106 23.56 5.17 1.45
CA SER A 106 24.53 4.15 1.88
C SER A 106 25.38 3.59 0.73
N ARG A 107 24.90 3.67 -0.51
CA ARG A 107 25.59 3.21 -1.71
C ARG A 107 26.22 4.34 -2.53
N GLY A 108 26.03 5.60 -2.10
CA GLY A 108 26.52 6.78 -2.82
C GLY A 108 25.83 6.99 -4.19
N ILE A 109 24.57 6.55 -4.33
CA ILE A 109 23.78 6.73 -5.56
C ILE A 109 22.62 7.70 -5.31
N SER A 110 22.17 8.41 -6.37
CA SER A 110 21.00 9.27 -6.29
C SER A 110 19.72 8.42 -6.13
N PRO A 111 18.78 8.80 -5.25
CA PRO A 111 17.46 8.20 -5.16
C PRO A 111 16.50 8.71 -6.25
N ASP A 112 16.90 9.70 -7.06
CA ASP A 112 16.04 10.27 -8.11
C ASP A 112 15.52 9.17 -9.06
N GLY A 113 14.25 9.24 -9.42
CA GLY A 113 13.56 8.20 -10.20
C GLY A 113 13.05 7.00 -9.38
N MET A 114 13.38 6.93 -8.08
CA MET A 114 12.83 5.92 -7.16
C MET A 114 11.84 6.52 -6.15
N LEU A 115 11.76 7.85 -6.08
CA LEU A 115 10.93 8.58 -5.13
C LEU A 115 9.57 8.90 -5.74
N LEU A 116 8.52 8.79 -4.92
CA LEU A 116 7.13 9.09 -5.29
C LEU A 116 6.67 10.36 -4.58
N ASP A 117 6.24 11.35 -5.35
CA ASP A 117 5.74 12.63 -4.82
C ASP A 117 4.24 12.54 -4.43
N LEU A 118 3.95 11.56 -3.56
CA LEU A 118 2.61 11.23 -3.06
C LEU A 118 2.54 11.22 -1.52
N GLY A 119 3.68 11.43 -0.87
CA GLY A 119 3.79 11.42 0.59
C GLY A 119 3.06 12.57 1.28
N SER A 120 3.10 12.55 2.60
CA SER A 120 2.66 13.68 3.43
C SER A 120 3.69 14.79 3.49
N VAL A 121 4.96 14.45 3.26
CA VAL A 121 6.11 15.36 3.16
C VAL A 121 6.53 15.44 1.69
N SER A 122 6.74 16.66 1.18
CA SER A 122 7.18 16.87 -0.20
C SER A 122 8.60 16.31 -0.42
N LEU A 123 8.93 15.91 -1.66
CA LEU A 123 10.26 15.35 -1.97
C LEU A 123 11.40 16.31 -1.65
N ASP A 124 11.22 17.61 -1.89
CA ASP A 124 12.25 18.62 -1.59
C ASP A 124 12.46 18.76 -0.08
N GLU A 125 11.39 18.67 0.70
CA GLU A 125 11.46 18.70 2.16
C GLU A 125 12.08 17.40 2.70
N ALA A 126 11.69 16.25 2.15
CA ALA A 126 12.25 14.95 2.49
C ALA A 126 13.78 14.89 2.25
N LYS A 127 14.23 15.39 1.10
CA LYS A 127 15.66 15.49 0.77
C LYS A 127 16.41 16.43 1.73
N ARG A 128 15.82 17.59 2.04
CA ARG A 128 16.39 18.52 3.03
C ARG A 128 16.46 17.91 4.43
N ALA A 129 15.37 17.27 4.86
CA ALA A 129 15.31 16.60 6.17
C ALA A 129 16.44 15.56 6.33
N LEU A 130 16.74 14.79 5.28
CA LEU A 130 17.83 13.81 5.30
C LEU A 130 19.21 14.48 5.38
N MET A 131 19.42 15.60 4.66
CA MET A 131 20.70 16.34 4.69
C MET A 131 20.95 17.03 6.03
N ASP A 132 19.90 17.68 6.56
CA ASP A 132 19.98 18.48 7.78
C ASP A 132 19.81 17.65 9.05
N LYS A 133 19.43 16.38 8.92
CA LYS A 133 19.07 15.46 10.02
C LYS A 133 17.92 16.01 10.89
N ASP A 134 17.02 16.78 10.29
CA ASP A 134 15.82 17.31 10.93
C ASP A 134 14.58 16.66 10.33
N TYR A 135 13.99 15.74 11.09
CA TYR A 135 12.84 14.94 10.67
C TYR A 135 11.51 15.43 11.29
N SER A 136 11.48 16.66 11.77
CA SER A 136 10.32 17.25 12.47
C SER A 136 9.05 17.36 11.60
N SER A 137 9.19 17.35 10.26
CA SER A 137 8.08 17.35 9.32
C SER A 137 7.35 15.99 9.21
N TYR A 138 7.99 14.91 9.66
CA TYR A 138 7.39 13.59 9.66
C TYR A 138 6.56 13.32 10.92
N PRO A 139 5.60 12.36 10.88
CA PRO A 139 4.93 11.88 12.09
C PRO A 139 5.92 11.36 13.13
N GLU A 140 5.54 11.41 14.40
CA GLU A 140 6.45 11.20 15.54
C GLU A 140 7.18 9.86 15.51
N ASN A 141 6.48 8.76 15.20
CA ASN A 141 7.13 7.45 15.16
C ASN A 141 8.09 7.35 13.96
N MET A 142 7.70 7.90 12.80
CA MET A 142 8.54 7.92 11.61
C MET A 142 9.81 8.75 11.85
N ALA A 143 9.70 9.94 12.43
CA ALA A 143 10.85 10.81 12.74
C ALA A 143 11.89 10.09 13.60
N ARG A 144 11.45 9.34 14.63
CA ARG A 144 12.37 8.53 15.46
C ARG A 144 12.95 7.35 14.72
N ALA A 145 12.12 6.67 13.92
CA ALA A 145 12.51 5.47 13.20
C ALA A 145 13.59 5.75 12.13
N ILE A 146 13.60 6.93 11.52
CA ILE A 146 14.64 7.29 10.55
C ILE A 146 16.02 7.27 11.19
N LEU A 147 16.17 7.87 12.37
CA LEU A 147 17.43 7.86 13.12
C LEU A 147 17.83 6.43 13.53
N GLU A 148 16.87 5.68 14.08
CA GLU A 148 17.08 4.27 14.47
C GLU A 148 17.51 3.41 13.27
N ALA A 149 16.89 3.58 12.10
CA ALA A 149 17.22 2.83 10.90
C ALA A 149 18.63 3.16 10.36
N GLU A 150 19.03 4.42 10.38
CA GLU A 150 20.40 4.83 10.01
C GLU A 150 21.44 4.19 10.95
N GLU A 151 21.23 4.26 12.27
CA GLU A 151 22.11 3.67 13.27
C GLU A 151 22.18 2.14 13.14
N ALA A 152 21.01 1.47 13.01
CA ALA A 152 20.96 0.03 12.85
C ALA A 152 21.66 -0.44 11.57
N PHE A 153 21.50 0.31 10.48
CA PHE A 153 22.21 0.00 9.23
C PHE A 153 23.72 0.23 9.36
N ALA A 154 24.16 1.33 9.97
CA ALA A 154 25.57 1.61 10.21
C ALA A 154 26.24 0.51 11.05
N ALA A 155 25.52 -0.04 12.04
CA ALA A 155 26.03 -1.09 12.92
C ALA A 155 26.08 -2.48 12.27
N THR A 156 25.15 -2.79 11.33
CA THR A 156 24.95 -4.17 10.85
C THR A 156 25.19 -4.34 9.35
N ALA A 157 25.23 -3.27 8.57
CA ALA A 157 25.21 -3.26 7.11
C ALA A 157 24.06 -4.07 6.49
N ASN A 158 23.00 -4.33 7.26
CA ASN A 158 21.84 -5.12 6.82
C ASN A 158 20.68 -4.18 6.40
N PRO A 159 20.39 -4.06 5.08
CA PRO A 159 19.33 -3.18 4.58
C PRO A 159 17.93 -3.63 5.00
N GLN A 160 17.72 -4.88 5.35
CA GLN A 160 16.44 -5.39 5.82
C GLN A 160 16.02 -4.77 7.16
N LYS A 161 16.98 -4.37 8.00
CA LYS A 161 16.67 -3.66 9.25
C LYS A 161 16.05 -2.30 9.01
N ILE A 162 16.46 -1.59 7.94
CA ILE A 162 15.82 -0.35 7.53
C ILE A 162 14.34 -0.60 7.25
N ASP A 163 14.04 -1.66 6.48
CA ASP A 163 12.66 -1.98 6.12
C ASP A 163 11.82 -2.27 7.36
N PHE A 164 12.28 -3.12 8.26
CA PHE A 164 11.54 -3.48 9.48
C PHE A 164 11.27 -2.30 10.40
N ILE A 165 12.26 -1.44 10.62
CA ILE A 165 12.14 -0.27 11.51
C ILE A 165 11.17 0.74 10.92
N ILE A 166 11.34 1.10 9.64
CA ILE A 166 10.52 2.10 8.97
C ILE A 166 9.08 1.60 8.79
N ASP A 167 8.87 0.32 8.42
CA ASP A 167 7.52 -0.22 8.25
C ASP A 167 6.75 -0.25 9.57
N ARG A 168 7.37 -0.63 10.70
CA ARG A 168 6.73 -0.56 12.03
C ARG A 168 6.28 0.85 12.38
N ALA A 169 7.14 1.84 12.16
CA ALA A 169 6.82 3.23 12.42
C ALA A 169 5.68 3.73 11.52
N CYS A 170 5.74 3.41 10.22
CA CYS A 170 4.71 3.76 9.25
C CYS A 170 3.33 3.27 9.71
N PHE A 171 3.20 1.99 10.03
CA PHE A 171 1.93 1.42 10.45
C PHE A 171 1.47 1.96 11.82
N SER A 172 2.39 2.27 12.75
CA SER A 172 2.06 2.92 14.01
C SER A 172 1.46 4.31 13.78
N ASP A 173 2.07 5.11 12.92
CA ASP A 173 1.56 6.45 12.58
C ASP A 173 0.26 6.39 11.77
N MET A 174 0.14 5.44 10.82
CA MET A 174 -1.12 5.18 10.09
C MET A 174 -2.26 4.87 11.06
N LEU A 175 -2.03 3.97 12.03
CA LEU A 175 -3.05 3.57 13.00
C LEU A 175 -3.41 4.72 13.94
N ALA A 176 -2.44 5.52 14.38
CA ALA A 176 -2.66 6.71 15.20
C ALA A 176 -3.50 7.75 14.45
N ALA A 177 -3.16 8.03 13.19
CA ALA A 177 -3.92 8.95 12.34
C ALA A 177 -5.34 8.45 12.07
N ALA A 178 -5.51 7.17 11.77
CA ALA A 178 -6.81 6.56 11.54
C ALA A 178 -7.70 6.63 12.79
N LYS A 179 -7.17 6.34 13.97
CA LYS A 179 -7.90 6.50 15.26
C LYS A 179 -8.26 7.95 15.52
N THR A 180 -7.35 8.88 15.29
CA THR A 180 -7.57 10.32 15.51
C THR A 180 -8.65 10.87 14.59
N SER A 181 -8.79 10.35 13.37
CA SER A 181 -9.84 10.74 12.43
C SER A 181 -11.26 10.44 12.93
N GLY A 182 -11.42 9.46 13.83
CA GLY A 182 -12.71 8.97 14.29
C GLY A 182 -13.51 8.19 13.23
N ILE A 183 -12.91 7.89 12.08
CA ILE A 183 -13.53 7.15 10.97
C ILE A 183 -13.28 5.64 11.16
N ALA A 184 -14.33 4.89 11.48
CA ALA A 184 -14.21 3.46 11.77
C ALA A 184 -13.62 2.65 10.61
N LEU A 185 -13.96 3.00 9.37
CA LEU A 185 -13.41 2.36 8.17
C LEU A 185 -11.90 2.57 8.06
N ALA A 186 -11.38 3.77 8.37
CA ALA A 186 -9.94 4.05 8.33
C ALA A 186 -9.18 3.15 9.31
N GLU A 187 -9.65 3.08 10.57
CA GLU A 187 -9.03 2.24 11.59
C GLU A 187 -9.05 0.75 11.19
N ARG A 188 -10.20 0.27 10.67
CA ARG A 188 -10.34 -1.11 10.20
C ARG A 188 -9.41 -1.42 9.04
N LEU A 189 -9.29 -0.54 8.06
CA LEU A 189 -8.38 -0.71 6.91
C LEU A 189 -6.93 -0.85 7.34
N VAL A 190 -6.47 -0.02 8.28
CA VAL A 190 -5.11 -0.10 8.78
C VAL A 190 -4.89 -1.41 9.57
N LYS A 191 -5.82 -1.80 10.45
CA LYS A 191 -5.73 -3.06 11.20
C LYS A 191 -5.67 -4.29 10.29
N VAL A 192 -6.54 -4.34 9.28
CA VAL A 192 -6.54 -5.43 8.28
C VAL A 192 -5.22 -5.44 7.51
N LYS A 193 -4.69 -4.27 7.13
CA LYS A 193 -3.40 -4.19 6.44
C LYS A 193 -2.25 -4.72 7.29
N ILE A 194 -2.23 -4.37 8.59
CA ILE A 194 -1.24 -4.89 9.55
C ILE A 194 -1.32 -6.42 9.65
N ASP A 195 -2.52 -6.96 9.82
CA ASP A 195 -2.71 -8.41 9.90
C ASP A 195 -2.23 -9.12 8.62
N LEU A 196 -2.59 -8.60 7.45
CA LEU A 196 -2.17 -9.15 6.16
C LEU A 196 -0.64 -9.12 6.00
N VAL A 197 0.01 -8.03 6.40
CA VAL A 197 1.48 -7.92 6.37
C VAL A 197 2.12 -8.95 7.31
N ASN A 198 1.61 -9.09 8.54
CA ASN A 198 2.14 -10.06 9.50
C ASN A 198 1.90 -11.51 9.05
N ILE A 199 0.73 -11.84 8.48
CA ILE A 199 0.43 -13.16 7.89
C ILE A 199 1.44 -13.47 6.78
N MET A 200 1.61 -12.55 5.82
CA MET A 200 2.52 -12.75 4.69
C MET A 200 3.97 -12.84 5.12
N MET A 201 4.39 -12.05 6.12
CA MET A 201 5.73 -12.11 6.70
C MET A 201 5.99 -13.47 7.34
N THR A 202 5.05 -13.96 8.16
CA THR A 202 5.15 -15.25 8.82
C THR A 202 5.29 -16.40 7.79
N LEU A 203 4.47 -16.38 6.73
CA LEU A 203 4.56 -17.36 5.65
C LEU A 203 5.90 -17.31 4.91
N ARG A 204 6.42 -16.11 4.63
CA ARG A 204 7.74 -15.95 4.01
C ARG A 204 8.83 -16.55 4.90
N ILE A 205 8.82 -16.28 6.21
CA ILE A 205 9.77 -16.83 7.18
C ILE A 205 9.70 -18.38 7.22
N MET A 206 8.50 -18.94 7.25
CA MET A 206 8.30 -20.41 7.19
C MET A 206 8.92 -21.00 5.93
N ARG A 207 8.64 -20.42 4.77
CA ARG A 207 9.11 -20.92 3.46
C ARG A 207 10.60 -20.70 3.23
N MET A 208 11.20 -19.71 3.90
CA MET A 208 12.67 -19.50 3.88
C MET A 208 13.44 -20.53 4.69
N LYS A 209 12.80 -21.33 5.55
CA LYS A 209 13.41 -22.39 6.38
C LYS A 209 14.60 -21.90 7.20
N LEU A 210 14.47 -20.76 7.86
CA LEU A 210 15.55 -20.09 8.61
C LEU A 210 16.00 -20.84 9.87
N GLY A 211 15.36 -21.92 10.26
CA GLY A 211 15.70 -22.69 11.44
C GLY A 211 15.60 -21.87 12.73
N ALA A 212 16.62 -21.94 13.58
CA ALA A 212 16.62 -21.27 14.89
C ALA A 212 16.56 -19.73 14.83
N THR A 213 16.83 -19.10 13.69
CA THR A 213 16.77 -17.62 13.55
C THR A 213 15.38 -17.10 13.18
N ALA A 214 14.44 -17.98 12.84
CA ALA A 214 13.10 -17.61 12.36
C ALA A 214 12.34 -16.73 13.37
N GLU A 215 12.31 -17.09 14.66
CA GLU A 215 11.64 -16.30 15.69
C GLU A 215 12.28 -14.92 15.88
N GLY A 216 13.61 -14.84 15.80
CA GLY A 216 14.32 -13.57 15.89
C GLY A 216 13.93 -12.63 14.73
N VAL A 217 13.86 -13.15 13.51
CA VAL A 217 13.43 -12.38 12.34
C VAL A 217 11.96 -11.96 12.48
N LEU A 218 11.09 -12.84 12.97
CA LEU A 218 9.69 -12.50 13.22
C LEU A 218 9.56 -11.36 14.24
N CYS A 219 10.27 -11.42 15.36
CA CYS A 219 10.25 -10.38 16.38
C CYS A 219 10.69 -9.01 15.83
N GLU A 220 11.71 -8.99 14.96
CA GLU A 220 12.16 -7.75 14.32
C GLU A 220 11.17 -7.22 13.28
N ALA A 221 10.47 -8.11 12.56
CA ALA A 221 9.57 -7.77 11.45
C ALA A 221 8.12 -7.54 11.89
N TYR A 222 7.70 -8.03 13.05
CA TYR A 222 6.32 -7.95 13.52
C TYR A 222 5.85 -6.50 13.67
N ILE A 223 4.65 -6.24 13.16
CA ILE A 223 3.97 -4.95 13.22
C ILE A 223 2.83 -5.04 14.23
N GLU A 224 2.90 -4.20 15.26
CA GLU A 224 1.88 -4.14 16.31
C GLU A 224 0.63 -3.38 15.85
N GLY A 225 -0.53 -3.69 16.43
CA GLY A 225 -1.78 -2.97 16.19
C GLY A 225 -2.80 -3.70 15.32
N GLY A 226 -2.46 -4.88 14.81
CA GLY A 226 -3.41 -5.80 14.17
C GLY A 226 -4.30 -6.54 15.18
N SER A 227 -5.05 -7.54 14.72
CA SER A 227 -5.96 -8.36 15.54
C SER A 227 -5.25 -9.50 16.27
N LYS A 228 -4.04 -9.87 15.85
CA LYS A 228 -3.28 -11.00 16.40
C LYS A 228 -1.98 -10.52 17.06
N SER A 229 -1.61 -11.18 18.15
CA SER A 229 -0.38 -10.87 18.89
C SER A 229 0.85 -11.50 18.24
N LEU A 230 2.04 -11.04 18.65
CA LEU A 230 3.31 -11.64 18.26
C LEU A 230 3.35 -13.15 18.61
N ASP A 231 2.84 -13.53 19.79
CA ASP A 231 2.82 -14.93 20.23
C ASP A 231 2.01 -15.81 19.29
N PHE A 232 0.90 -15.31 18.73
CA PHE A 232 0.11 -16.04 17.74
C PHE A 232 0.95 -16.41 16.51
N TYR A 233 1.75 -15.48 15.99
CA TYR A 233 2.62 -15.73 14.84
C TYR A 233 3.86 -16.57 15.20
N ALA A 234 4.39 -16.43 16.42
CA ALA A 234 5.47 -17.28 16.91
C ALA A 234 5.02 -18.74 17.07
N ASP A 235 3.82 -18.96 17.57
CA ASP A 235 3.24 -20.31 17.63
C ASP A 235 3.01 -20.89 16.24
N ALA A 236 2.60 -20.09 15.27
CA ALA A 236 2.48 -20.50 13.88
C ALA A 236 3.82 -21.01 13.30
N LEU A 237 4.94 -20.32 13.59
CA LEU A 237 6.28 -20.79 13.16
C LEU A 237 6.64 -22.17 13.74
N ARG A 238 6.18 -22.48 14.95
CA ARG A 238 6.45 -23.77 15.61
C ARG A 238 5.55 -24.89 15.10
N THR A 239 4.30 -24.57 14.77
CA THR A 239 3.27 -25.56 14.39
C THR A 239 3.18 -25.79 12.88
N GLY A 240 3.67 -24.85 12.04
CA GLY A 240 3.71 -24.95 10.58
C GLY A 240 2.51 -24.38 9.86
N GLU A 241 2.59 -24.36 8.50
CA GLU A 241 1.63 -23.68 7.62
C GLU A 241 0.20 -24.24 7.75
N GLU A 242 0.02 -25.56 7.89
CA GLU A 242 -1.30 -26.18 8.00
C GLU A 242 -2.05 -25.72 9.26
N SER A 243 -1.40 -25.81 10.43
CA SER A 243 -1.97 -25.32 11.70
C SER A 243 -2.19 -23.81 11.68
N PHE A 244 -1.32 -23.06 11.01
CA PHE A 244 -1.49 -21.62 10.84
C PHE A 244 -2.72 -21.29 9.99
N ALA A 245 -2.93 -22.01 8.87
CA ALA A 245 -4.11 -21.86 8.04
C ALA A 245 -5.41 -22.13 8.83
N GLU A 246 -5.44 -23.23 9.62
CA GLU A 246 -6.58 -23.54 10.48
C GLU A 246 -6.83 -22.46 11.53
N ALA A 247 -5.79 -21.85 12.08
CA ALA A 247 -5.90 -20.81 13.10
C ALA A 247 -6.47 -19.50 12.55
N ILE A 248 -6.19 -19.14 11.28
CA ILE A 248 -6.74 -17.94 10.63
C ILE A 248 -8.06 -18.18 9.89
N LEU A 249 -8.43 -19.45 9.63
CA LEU A 249 -9.70 -19.81 8.98
C LEU A 249 -10.93 -19.34 9.77
N ARG A 250 -10.82 -19.21 11.09
CA ARG A 250 -11.91 -18.80 11.99
C ARG A 250 -12.13 -17.28 12.06
N GLY A 251 -11.66 -16.52 11.09
CA GLY A 251 -11.75 -15.06 11.08
C GLY A 251 -11.96 -14.49 9.68
N ASP A 252 -11.59 -13.22 9.53
CA ASP A 252 -11.79 -12.47 8.28
C ASP A 252 -10.85 -12.91 7.13
N TYR A 253 -9.96 -13.92 7.36
CA TYR A 253 -8.88 -14.30 6.44
C TYR A 253 -9.09 -15.67 5.78
N GLU A 254 -10.34 -16.16 5.69
CA GLU A 254 -10.70 -17.48 5.16
C GLU A 254 -10.07 -17.76 3.79
N ARG A 255 -10.17 -16.83 2.84
CA ARG A 255 -9.59 -17.01 1.49
C ARG A 255 -8.07 -17.16 1.49
N ILE A 256 -7.39 -16.55 2.47
CA ILE A 256 -5.94 -16.70 2.63
C ILE A 256 -5.63 -18.05 3.25
N ALA A 257 -6.41 -18.48 4.26
CA ALA A 257 -6.27 -19.78 4.88
C ALA A 257 -6.44 -20.93 3.86
N GLU A 258 -7.47 -20.86 3.03
CA GLU A 258 -7.70 -21.82 1.94
C GLU A 258 -6.52 -21.87 0.96
N ALA A 259 -5.98 -20.72 0.59
CA ALA A 259 -4.85 -20.64 -0.33
C ALA A 259 -3.55 -21.19 0.29
N ILE A 260 -3.33 -21.01 1.60
CA ILE A 260 -2.23 -21.62 2.32
C ILE A 260 -2.39 -23.15 2.31
N SER A 261 -3.58 -23.65 2.64
CA SER A 261 -3.89 -25.09 2.65
C SER A 261 -3.74 -25.72 1.26
N ALA A 262 -4.02 -24.96 0.21
CA ALA A 262 -3.80 -25.37 -1.19
C ALA A 262 -2.32 -25.25 -1.63
N ASN A 263 -1.42 -24.83 -0.74
CA ASN A 263 0.00 -24.60 -1.02
C ASN A 263 0.24 -23.65 -2.22
N GLU A 264 -0.59 -22.60 -2.34
CA GLU A 264 -0.44 -21.60 -3.39
C GLU A 264 0.88 -20.83 -3.25
N SER A 265 1.36 -20.27 -4.37
CA SER A 265 2.56 -19.45 -4.38
C SER A 265 2.39 -18.17 -3.53
N LEU A 266 3.50 -17.62 -3.01
CA LEU A 266 3.47 -16.34 -2.28
C LEU A 266 2.86 -15.21 -3.10
N SER A 267 3.08 -15.21 -4.42
CA SER A 267 2.51 -14.19 -5.32
C SER A 267 0.98 -14.26 -5.39
N LEU A 268 0.40 -15.47 -5.40
CA LEU A 268 -1.07 -15.63 -5.37
C LEU A 268 -1.63 -15.28 -3.99
N LEU A 269 -0.94 -15.62 -2.92
CA LEU A 269 -1.30 -15.23 -1.56
C LEU A 269 -1.27 -13.70 -1.39
N GLU A 270 -0.25 -13.01 -1.93
CA GLU A 270 -0.17 -11.54 -1.96
C GLU A 270 -1.34 -10.93 -2.75
N LYS A 271 -1.71 -11.52 -3.89
CA LYS A 271 -2.90 -11.10 -4.63
C LYS A 271 -4.16 -11.21 -3.77
N LYS A 272 -4.39 -12.34 -3.12
CA LYS A 272 -5.56 -12.53 -2.25
C LYS A 272 -5.58 -11.59 -1.04
N ALA A 273 -4.40 -11.27 -0.50
CA ALA A 273 -4.26 -10.28 0.56
C ALA A 273 -4.64 -8.86 0.06
N ASP A 274 -4.15 -8.48 -1.11
CA ASP A 274 -4.54 -7.23 -1.75
C ASP A 274 -6.05 -7.17 -2.03
N ASP A 275 -6.62 -8.23 -2.60
CA ASP A 275 -8.04 -8.31 -2.94
C ASP A 275 -8.92 -8.19 -1.68
N LEU A 276 -8.54 -8.85 -0.58
CA LEU A 276 -9.24 -8.75 0.70
C LEU A 276 -9.20 -7.32 1.28
N TRP A 277 -8.06 -6.65 1.23
CA TRP A 277 -7.96 -5.27 1.69
C TRP A 277 -8.86 -4.34 0.87
N LEU A 278 -8.90 -4.53 -0.45
CA LEU A 278 -9.79 -3.75 -1.33
C LEU A 278 -11.28 -4.03 -1.03
N GLU A 279 -11.65 -5.27 -0.69
CA GLU A 279 -13.01 -5.59 -0.28
C GLU A 279 -13.45 -4.80 0.96
N VAL A 280 -12.56 -4.63 1.94
CA VAL A 280 -12.82 -3.76 3.10
C VAL A 280 -12.99 -2.31 2.65
N ALA A 281 -12.14 -1.82 1.74
CA ALA A 281 -12.28 -0.45 1.21
C ALA A 281 -13.60 -0.25 0.45
N LYS A 282 -14.12 -1.28 -0.23
CA LYS A 282 -15.41 -1.25 -0.93
C LYS A 282 -16.61 -1.06 0.01
N GLU A 283 -16.46 -1.20 1.32
CA GLU A 283 -17.53 -0.85 2.27
C GLU A 283 -17.92 0.63 2.15
N ALA A 284 -17.00 1.50 1.74
CA ALA A 284 -17.29 2.89 1.42
C ALA A 284 -18.41 3.07 0.37
N LYS A 285 -18.58 2.10 -0.54
CA LYS A 285 -19.67 2.15 -1.56
C LYS A 285 -21.07 2.11 -0.96
N ARG A 286 -21.22 1.55 0.25
CA ARG A 286 -22.51 1.41 0.94
C ARG A 286 -22.86 2.65 1.77
N ILE A 287 -21.94 3.61 1.87
CA ILE A 287 -22.11 4.82 2.66
C ILE A 287 -22.69 5.91 1.77
N THR A 288 -23.79 6.52 2.21
CA THR A 288 -24.50 7.55 1.43
C THR A 288 -23.72 8.86 1.44
N PHE A 289 -23.26 9.32 2.60
CA PHE A 289 -22.36 10.48 2.77
C PHE A 289 -21.45 10.27 3.97
N GLY A 290 -20.18 10.68 3.79
CA GLY A 290 -19.16 10.55 4.81
C GLY A 290 -17.77 10.67 4.20
N ALA A 291 -16.79 10.87 5.04
CA ALA A 291 -15.39 10.95 4.65
C ALA A 291 -14.84 9.59 4.15
N GLU A 292 -15.50 8.48 4.52
CA GLU A 292 -15.16 7.13 4.08
C GLU A 292 -15.19 6.98 2.56
N ILE A 293 -16.03 7.77 1.88
CA ILE A 293 -16.14 7.76 0.41
C ILE A 293 -14.81 8.21 -0.21
N ALA A 294 -14.14 9.20 0.39
CA ALA A 294 -12.81 9.62 -0.06
C ALA A 294 -11.76 8.52 0.13
N ILE A 295 -11.82 7.77 1.24
CA ILE A 295 -10.92 6.64 1.48
C ILE A 295 -11.12 5.57 0.42
N GLY A 296 -12.38 5.21 0.13
CA GLY A 296 -12.73 4.24 -0.91
C GLY A 296 -12.25 4.68 -2.30
N TYR A 297 -12.41 5.95 -2.64
CA TYR A 297 -11.98 6.52 -3.92
C TYR A 297 -10.46 6.47 -4.09
N ILE A 298 -9.68 6.88 -3.08
CA ILE A 298 -8.22 6.79 -3.14
C ILE A 298 -7.77 5.32 -3.24
N ALA A 299 -8.35 4.42 -2.44
CA ALA A 299 -8.07 3.00 -2.56
C ALA A 299 -8.37 2.45 -3.97
N ALA A 300 -9.46 2.92 -4.60
CA ALA A 300 -9.80 2.55 -5.95
C ALA A 300 -8.74 2.98 -6.97
N LEU A 301 -8.26 4.22 -6.89
CA LEU A 301 -7.19 4.74 -7.76
C LEU A 301 -5.87 3.99 -7.53
N GLU A 302 -5.50 3.69 -6.29
CA GLU A 302 -4.30 2.90 -5.99
C GLU A 302 -4.34 1.51 -6.63
N TYR A 303 -5.53 0.86 -6.63
CA TYR A 303 -5.69 -0.45 -7.26
C TYR A 303 -5.78 -0.38 -8.78
N GLU A 304 -6.35 0.67 -9.34
CA GLU A 304 -6.32 0.94 -10.79
C GLU A 304 -4.88 1.10 -11.27
N VAL A 305 -4.08 1.92 -10.59
CA VAL A 305 -2.64 2.09 -10.86
C VAL A 305 -1.87 0.78 -10.66
N LYS A 306 -2.16 0.03 -9.60
CA LYS A 306 -1.52 -1.28 -9.37
C LYS A 306 -1.80 -2.25 -10.54
N ASN A 307 -3.04 -2.33 -11.02
CA ASN A 307 -3.41 -3.16 -12.17
C ASN A 307 -2.75 -2.67 -13.46
N ALA A 308 -2.75 -1.36 -13.71
CA ALA A 308 -2.07 -0.78 -14.87
C ALA A 308 -0.57 -1.10 -14.86
N ARG A 309 0.11 -0.98 -13.71
CA ARG A 309 1.52 -1.35 -13.53
C ARG A 309 1.76 -2.84 -13.83
N ILE A 310 0.89 -3.74 -13.35
CA ILE A 310 0.99 -5.18 -13.64
C ILE A 310 0.87 -5.44 -15.14
N ILE A 311 -0.06 -4.76 -15.82
CA ILE A 311 -0.27 -4.93 -17.27
C ILE A 311 0.96 -4.43 -18.03
N LEU A 312 1.41 -3.20 -17.75
CA LEU A 312 2.58 -2.62 -18.42
C LEU A 312 3.83 -3.48 -18.23
N ALA A 313 4.17 -3.84 -16.99
CA ALA A 313 5.30 -4.70 -16.69
C ALA A 313 5.18 -6.09 -17.36
N GLY A 314 3.97 -6.62 -17.45
CA GLY A 314 3.71 -7.88 -18.15
C GLY A 314 3.93 -7.77 -19.66
N LYS A 315 3.53 -6.64 -20.28
CA LYS A 315 3.78 -6.38 -21.71
C LYS A 315 5.25 -6.17 -22.00
N ASP A 316 5.96 -5.39 -21.18
CA ASP A 316 7.40 -5.19 -21.28
C ASP A 316 8.17 -6.52 -21.17
N ALA A 317 7.71 -7.42 -20.31
CA ALA A 317 8.25 -8.76 -20.16
C ALA A 317 7.75 -9.77 -21.22
N CYS A 318 6.98 -9.34 -22.22
CA CYS A 318 6.39 -10.18 -23.27
C CYS A 318 5.57 -11.37 -22.73
N LEU A 319 4.88 -11.20 -21.59
CA LEU A 319 4.00 -12.23 -21.03
C LEU A 319 2.69 -12.33 -21.84
N SER A 320 2.13 -13.54 -21.91
CA SER A 320 0.82 -13.73 -22.54
C SER A 320 -0.29 -13.00 -21.76
N PRO A 321 -1.36 -12.55 -22.43
CA PRO A 321 -2.50 -11.91 -21.76
C PRO A 321 -3.08 -12.74 -20.61
N ASP A 322 -3.13 -14.06 -20.75
CA ASP A 322 -3.67 -14.94 -19.72
C ASP A 322 -2.84 -14.90 -18.43
N ILE A 323 -1.49 -14.93 -18.56
CA ILE A 323 -0.59 -14.82 -17.40
C ILE A 323 -0.73 -13.44 -16.72
N ILE A 324 -0.91 -12.38 -17.52
CA ILE A 324 -1.13 -11.03 -16.98
C ILE A 324 -2.46 -10.99 -16.21
N LYS A 325 -3.55 -11.48 -16.83
CA LYS A 325 -4.89 -11.51 -16.24
C LYS A 325 -4.94 -12.29 -14.91
N GLU A 326 -4.21 -13.39 -14.80
CA GLU A 326 -4.13 -14.18 -13.57
C GLU A 326 -3.54 -13.37 -12.39
N ARG A 327 -2.64 -12.42 -12.69
CA ARG A 327 -1.97 -11.57 -11.69
C ARG A 327 -2.77 -10.32 -11.32
N LEU A 328 -3.77 -9.92 -12.10
CA LEU A 328 -4.57 -8.74 -11.82
C LEU A 328 -5.31 -8.85 -10.49
N ARG A 329 -5.30 -7.75 -9.74
CA ARG A 329 -6.06 -7.58 -8.50
C ARG A 329 -7.53 -7.31 -8.84
N GLU A 330 -8.39 -7.49 -7.84
CA GLU A 330 -9.79 -7.06 -7.94
C GLU A 330 -9.87 -5.57 -8.27
N CYS A 331 -10.97 -5.17 -8.94
CA CYS A 331 -11.27 -3.77 -9.23
C CYS A 331 -12.27 -3.23 -8.21
N TYR A 332 -12.17 -1.93 -7.92
CA TYR A 332 -13.12 -1.26 -7.01
C TYR A 332 -14.51 -1.08 -7.68
N ALA A 333 -14.55 -0.72 -8.97
CA ALA A 333 -15.77 -0.46 -9.73
C ALA A 333 -16.56 -1.75 -10.05
#